data_3eea4dce88bc71ae847f71c70c407ae6
#
_entry.id   3eea4dce88bc71ae847f71c70c407ae6
#
_cell.length_a   1.000
_cell.length_b   1.000
_cell.length_c   1.000
_cell.angle_alpha   90.00
_cell.angle_beta   90.00
_cell.angle_gamma   90.00
#
_symmetry.space_group_name_H-M   'P 1'
#
loop_
_entity.id
_entity.type
_entity.pdbx_description
1 polymer ?
#
loop_
_entity_poly.entity_id
_entity_poly.type
_entity_poly.pdbx_seq_one_letter_code
_entity_poly.pdbx_strand_id
1 'polypeptide(L)'
;QKQTKTALVKMIWLEIILQICYQAYPFVTKYLIGNRVLKDVFVAIYLIVFTMAALHFGLTTKVFDKRVKTHRAVKVLTAVYFALLGLMVVMNIFTHSMVFKLPGHKIVSIALIALSAAICEEFLFRGILFNIFTVALRKNKYNIFWTSVICSVLFGLFHLINLFHQPLVSTIGQIIFAMALGFILSYLRILSNGIIFGIIVHFLQDCSPQVASSNTGNSNIAFVSAVYIPVSIFMMICTYLFNRQLNKK
;
A
#
# COMPACT_ATOMS: atom_id res chain seq x y z
N GLN A 1 -27.85 3.01 -13.29
CA GLN A 1 -27.76 2.16 -12.06
C GLN A 1 -27.35 0.71 -12.37
N LYS A 2 -27.91 0.05 -13.40
CA LYS A 2 -27.58 -1.35 -13.77
C LYS A 2 -26.13 -1.50 -14.24
N GLN A 3 -25.64 -0.60 -15.12
CA GLN A 3 -24.25 -0.58 -15.60
C GLN A 3 -23.24 -0.37 -14.46
N THR A 4 -23.56 0.50 -13.49
CA THR A 4 -22.66 0.75 -12.32
C THR A 4 -22.58 -0.47 -11.40
N LYS A 5 -23.70 -1.21 -11.20
CA LYS A 5 -23.68 -2.45 -10.43
C LYS A 5 -22.85 -3.54 -11.10
N THR A 6 -22.99 -3.70 -12.41
CA THR A 6 -22.21 -4.69 -13.18
C THR A 6 -20.71 -4.37 -13.16
N ALA A 7 -20.33 -3.09 -13.28
CA ALA A 7 -18.94 -2.66 -13.17
C ALA A 7 -18.37 -2.94 -11.78
N LEU A 8 -19.13 -2.62 -10.72
CA LEU A 8 -18.72 -2.88 -9.33
C LEU A 8 -18.50 -4.38 -9.07
N VAL A 9 -19.41 -5.24 -9.56
CA VAL A 9 -19.27 -6.70 -9.42
C VAL A 9 -18.01 -7.21 -10.13
N LYS A 10 -17.73 -6.71 -11.34
CA LYS A 10 -16.49 -7.05 -12.07
C LYS A 10 -15.24 -6.64 -11.29
N MET A 11 -15.24 -5.46 -10.70
CA MET A 11 -14.11 -4.97 -9.87
C MET A 11 -13.92 -5.84 -8.62
N ILE A 12 -14.99 -6.25 -7.96
CA ILE A 12 -14.92 -7.15 -6.80
C ILE A 12 -14.32 -8.50 -7.17
N TRP A 13 -14.78 -9.10 -8.29
CA TRP A 13 -14.19 -10.36 -8.77
C TRP A 13 -12.72 -10.22 -9.16
N LEU A 14 -12.36 -9.13 -9.83
CA LEU A 14 -10.97 -8.85 -10.16
C LEU A 14 -10.10 -8.73 -8.89
N GLU A 15 -10.58 -8.01 -7.87
CA GLU A 15 -9.90 -7.90 -6.57
C GLU A 15 -9.66 -9.27 -5.94
N ILE A 16 -10.70 -10.11 -5.86
CA ILE A 16 -10.62 -11.46 -5.29
C ILE A 16 -9.60 -12.31 -6.05
N ILE A 17 -9.64 -12.31 -7.38
CA ILE A 17 -8.75 -13.13 -8.23
C ILE A 17 -7.29 -12.66 -8.03
N LEU A 18 -7.03 -11.36 -8.13
CA LEU A 18 -5.67 -10.82 -7.99
C LEU A 18 -5.14 -11.01 -6.58
N GLN A 19 -6.00 -10.92 -5.55
CA GLN A 19 -5.64 -11.20 -4.16
C GLN A 19 -5.22 -12.67 -3.97
N ILE A 20 -5.98 -13.61 -4.54
CA ILE A 20 -5.63 -15.04 -4.52
C ILE A 20 -4.30 -15.26 -5.24
N CYS A 21 -4.11 -14.68 -6.42
CA CYS A 21 -2.84 -14.77 -7.15
C CYS A 21 -1.66 -14.22 -6.34
N TYR A 22 -1.84 -13.08 -5.67
CA TYR A 22 -0.81 -12.48 -4.83
C TYR A 22 -0.45 -13.36 -3.62
N GLN A 23 -1.42 -14.01 -3.00
CA GLN A 23 -1.15 -14.93 -1.90
C GLN A 23 -0.55 -16.27 -2.35
N ALA A 24 -0.84 -16.70 -3.57
CA ALA A 24 -0.38 -17.99 -4.10
C ALA A 24 1.08 -17.95 -4.61
N TYR A 25 1.55 -16.81 -5.16
CA TYR A 25 2.87 -16.76 -5.80
C TYR A 25 4.05 -17.08 -4.84
N PRO A 26 4.05 -16.65 -3.56
CA PRO A 26 5.11 -17.00 -2.62
C PRO A 26 5.16 -18.51 -2.34
N PHE A 27 3.99 -19.17 -2.31
CA PHE A 27 3.91 -20.63 -2.19
C PHE A 27 4.56 -21.32 -3.39
N VAL A 28 4.24 -20.89 -4.62
CA VAL A 28 4.86 -21.40 -5.85
C VAL A 28 6.38 -21.23 -5.81
N THR A 29 6.86 -20.04 -5.47
CA THR A 29 8.31 -19.76 -5.40
C THR A 29 9.01 -20.57 -4.32
N LYS A 30 8.35 -20.80 -3.19
CA LYS A 30 8.95 -21.55 -2.07
C LYS A 30 9.03 -23.05 -2.31
N TYR A 31 7.98 -23.64 -2.86
CA TYR A 31 7.83 -25.10 -2.90
C TYR A 31 8.00 -25.72 -4.29
N LEU A 32 7.71 -24.99 -5.36
CA LEU A 32 7.73 -25.55 -6.71
C LEU A 32 8.97 -25.17 -7.52
N ILE A 33 9.70 -24.12 -7.14
CA ILE A 33 10.88 -23.67 -7.87
C ILE A 33 12.12 -23.81 -6.98
N GLY A 34 12.98 -24.80 -7.29
CA GLY A 34 14.21 -25.05 -6.53
C GLY A 34 15.36 -24.09 -6.87
N ASN A 35 15.45 -23.66 -8.12
CA ASN A 35 16.52 -22.78 -8.61
C ASN A 35 16.21 -21.31 -8.35
N ARG A 36 17.19 -20.56 -7.78
CA ARG A 36 17.01 -19.16 -7.42
C ARG A 36 16.81 -18.26 -8.64
N VAL A 37 17.57 -18.44 -9.71
CA VAL A 37 17.43 -17.63 -10.93
C VAL A 37 16.03 -17.83 -11.52
N LEU A 38 15.53 -19.06 -11.55
CA LEU A 38 14.16 -19.35 -11.98
C LEU A 38 13.12 -18.70 -11.08
N LYS A 39 13.36 -18.62 -9.76
CA LYS A 39 12.47 -17.87 -8.84
C LYS A 39 12.41 -16.38 -9.21
N ASP A 40 13.56 -15.74 -9.37
CA ASP A 40 13.64 -14.31 -9.70
C ASP A 40 12.98 -14.03 -11.06
N VAL A 41 13.21 -14.88 -12.07
CA VAL A 41 12.54 -14.78 -13.38
C VAL A 41 11.03 -14.97 -13.25
N PHE A 42 10.58 -15.96 -12.49
CA PHE A 42 9.15 -16.19 -12.26
C PHE A 42 8.49 -14.99 -11.60
N VAL A 43 9.11 -14.41 -10.56
CA VAL A 43 8.58 -13.22 -9.87
C VAL A 43 8.51 -12.03 -10.84
N ALA A 44 9.53 -11.81 -11.65
CA ALA A 44 9.52 -10.73 -12.64
C ALA A 44 8.39 -10.90 -13.68
N ILE A 45 8.21 -12.11 -14.23
CA ILE A 45 7.11 -12.41 -15.16
C ILE A 45 5.75 -12.24 -14.47
N TYR A 46 5.62 -12.76 -13.25
CA TYR A 46 4.40 -12.61 -12.45
C TYR A 46 4.01 -11.14 -12.28
N LEU A 47 4.98 -10.27 -11.92
CA LEU A 47 4.74 -8.84 -11.77
C LEU A 47 4.27 -8.17 -13.06
N ILE A 48 4.88 -8.52 -14.19
CA ILE A 48 4.45 -7.99 -15.50
C ILE A 48 3.01 -8.40 -15.79
N VAL A 49 2.69 -9.68 -15.66
CA VAL A 49 1.34 -10.22 -15.92
C VAL A 49 0.32 -9.62 -14.97
N PHE A 50 0.64 -9.55 -13.67
CA PHE A 50 -0.22 -8.94 -12.65
C PHE A 50 -0.53 -7.47 -12.98
N THR A 51 0.51 -6.69 -13.29
CA THR A 51 0.37 -5.27 -13.63
C THR A 51 -0.46 -5.07 -14.91
N MET A 52 -0.21 -5.88 -15.95
CA MET A 52 -0.98 -5.84 -17.19
C MET A 52 -2.45 -6.19 -16.95
N ALA A 53 -2.73 -7.23 -16.16
CA ALA A 53 -4.10 -7.63 -15.81
C ALA A 53 -4.80 -6.52 -15.03
N ALA A 54 -4.15 -5.95 -14.00
CA ALA A 54 -4.70 -4.87 -13.20
C ALA A 54 -5.03 -3.63 -14.06
N LEU A 55 -4.17 -3.25 -14.99
CA LEU A 55 -4.39 -2.11 -15.89
C LEU A 55 -5.44 -2.39 -16.96
N HIS A 56 -5.45 -3.60 -17.56
CA HIS A 56 -6.34 -3.95 -18.66
C HIS A 56 -7.80 -4.10 -18.22
N PHE A 57 -8.03 -4.71 -17.06
CA PHE A 57 -9.39 -4.99 -16.59
C PHE A 57 -10.11 -3.81 -15.92
N GLY A 58 -9.62 -2.63 -16.11
CA GLY A 58 -10.47 -1.47 -15.97
C GLY A 58 -10.24 -0.62 -14.76
N LEU A 59 -9.03 -0.53 -14.36
CA LEU A 59 -8.73 0.33 -13.25
C LEU A 59 -8.23 1.67 -13.75
N THR A 60 -9.12 2.65 -13.61
CA THR A 60 -8.60 3.98 -13.56
C THR A 60 -7.69 4.12 -12.33
N THR A 61 -6.44 4.49 -12.56
CA THR A 61 -5.52 4.86 -11.48
C THR A 61 -5.83 6.24 -10.93
N LYS A 62 -6.81 6.95 -11.51
CA LYS A 62 -7.24 8.29 -11.07
C LYS A 62 -8.38 8.21 -10.06
N VAL A 63 -8.35 9.07 -9.06
CA VAL A 63 -9.43 9.28 -8.09
C VAL A 63 -10.40 10.35 -8.57
N PHE A 64 -9.88 11.38 -9.25
CA PHE A 64 -10.63 12.55 -9.72
C PHE A 64 -10.41 12.77 -11.22
N ASP A 65 -11.46 13.16 -11.94
CA ASP A 65 -11.36 13.50 -13.36
C ASP A 65 -10.57 14.79 -13.58
N LYS A 66 -10.67 15.74 -12.65
CA LYS A 66 -9.99 17.04 -12.69
C LYS A 66 -9.18 17.27 -11.41
N ARG A 67 -8.09 18.03 -11.51
CA ARG A 67 -7.30 18.44 -10.35
C ARG A 67 -8.17 19.20 -9.36
N VAL A 68 -8.11 18.81 -8.10
CA VAL A 68 -8.83 19.46 -7.01
C VAL A 68 -8.04 20.67 -6.53
N LYS A 69 -8.67 21.86 -6.58
CA LYS A 69 -8.09 23.07 -5.96
C LYS A 69 -8.24 22.97 -4.45
N THR A 70 -7.15 23.17 -3.72
CA THR A 70 -7.11 23.05 -2.26
C THR A 70 -7.13 24.41 -1.57
N HIS A 71 -7.85 24.52 -0.44
CA HIS A 71 -7.85 25.69 0.43
C HIS A 71 -6.54 25.84 1.23
N ARG A 72 -6.27 27.05 1.76
CA ARG A 72 -5.02 27.36 2.48
C ARG A 72 -4.71 26.36 3.61
N ALA A 73 -5.70 26.02 4.43
CA ALA A 73 -5.51 25.07 5.55
C ALA A 73 -5.06 23.69 5.06
N VAL A 74 -5.68 23.15 3.99
CA VAL A 74 -5.29 21.87 3.40
C VAL A 74 -3.90 21.96 2.77
N LYS A 75 -3.52 23.09 2.17
CA LYS A 75 -2.17 23.29 1.62
C LYS A 75 -1.11 23.24 2.72
N VAL A 76 -1.35 23.87 3.88
CA VAL A 76 -0.42 23.83 5.02
C VAL A 76 -0.26 22.41 5.54
N LEU A 77 -1.37 21.70 5.78
CA LEU A 77 -1.32 20.30 6.20
C LEU A 77 -0.63 19.39 5.18
N THR A 78 -0.85 19.64 3.89
CA THR A 78 -0.17 18.91 2.81
C THR A 78 1.33 19.20 2.81
N ALA A 79 1.76 20.42 3.09
CA ALA A 79 3.19 20.74 3.24
C ALA A 79 3.83 20.02 4.44
N VAL A 80 3.15 19.98 5.59
CA VAL A 80 3.58 19.19 6.77
C VAL A 80 3.64 17.72 6.42
N TYR A 81 2.63 17.18 5.72
CA TYR A 81 2.63 15.80 5.24
C TYR A 81 3.86 15.49 4.38
N PHE A 82 4.17 16.32 3.38
CA PHE A 82 5.34 16.10 2.53
C PHE A 82 6.66 16.24 3.28
N ALA A 83 6.75 17.10 4.28
CA ALA A 83 7.92 17.18 5.15
C ALA A 83 8.11 15.89 5.96
N LEU A 84 7.05 15.35 6.56
CA LEU A 84 7.09 14.08 7.29
C LEU A 84 7.36 12.89 6.36
N LEU A 85 6.75 12.86 5.18
CA LEU A 85 7.00 11.84 4.16
C LEU A 85 8.46 11.88 3.69
N GLY A 86 9.00 13.07 3.43
CA GLY A 86 10.39 13.26 3.06
C GLY A 86 11.35 12.78 4.15
N LEU A 87 11.06 13.11 5.41
CA LEU A 87 11.83 12.62 6.55
C LEU A 87 11.79 11.09 6.63
N MET A 88 10.61 10.48 6.50
CA MET A 88 10.46 9.02 6.49
C MET A 88 11.28 8.38 5.35
N VAL A 89 11.23 8.92 4.14
CA VAL A 89 12.00 8.41 2.99
C VAL A 89 13.50 8.53 3.24
N VAL A 90 13.97 9.66 3.76
CA VAL A 90 15.40 9.86 4.10
C VAL A 90 15.85 8.87 5.18
N MET A 91 15.06 8.69 6.23
CA MET A 91 15.35 7.71 7.28
C MET A 91 15.38 6.28 6.73
N ASN A 92 14.47 5.91 5.84
CA ASN A 92 14.48 4.60 5.17
C ASN A 92 15.74 4.40 4.33
N ILE A 93 16.11 5.37 3.50
CA ILE A 93 17.35 5.29 2.71
C ILE A 93 18.56 5.09 3.64
N PHE A 94 18.61 5.79 4.76
CA PHE A 94 19.72 5.69 5.70
C PHE A 94 19.75 4.32 6.41
N THR A 95 18.62 3.87 6.94
CA THR A 95 18.51 2.59 7.67
C THR A 95 18.65 1.38 6.74
N HIS A 96 18.20 1.49 5.50
CA HIS A 96 18.24 0.41 4.51
C HIS A 96 19.51 0.41 3.66
N SER A 97 20.42 1.40 3.82
CA SER A 97 21.68 1.49 3.06
C SER A 97 22.56 0.25 3.17
N MET A 98 22.39 -0.54 4.25
CA MET A 98 23.07 -1.82 4.43
C MET A 98 22.76 -2.86 3.36
N VAL A 99 21.65 -2.71 2.62
CA VAL A 99 21.34 -3.57 1.45
C VAL A 99 22.47 -3.52 0.43
N PHE A 100 23.08 -2.34 0.21
CA PHE A 100 24.16 -2.17 -0.76
C PHE A 100 25.47 -2.87 -0.38
N LYS A 101 25.61 -3.34 0.87
CA LYS A 101 26.75 -4.15 1.33
C LYS A 101 26.56 -5.65 1.08
N LEU A 102 25.39 -6.06 0.64
CA LEU A 102 25.07 -7.45 0.35
C LEU A 102 25.59 -7.85 -1.05
N PRO A 103 25.83 -9.15 -1.28
CA PRO A 103 26.14 -9.65 -2.62
C PRO A 103 25.05 -9.27 -3.64
N GLY A 104 25.43 -8.92 -4.87
CA GLY A 104 24.53 -8.41 -5.90
C GLY A 104 23.27 -9.27 -6.11
N HIS A 105 23.41 -10.57 -6.04
CA HIS A 105 22.26 -11.47 -6.16
C HIS A 105 21.23 -11.36 -5.02
N LYS A 106 21.66 -11.03 -3.80
CA LYS A 106 20.75 -10.77 -2.68
C LYS A 106 20.05 -9.43 -2.84
N ILE A 107 20.77 -8.42 -3.35
CA ILE A 107 20.18 -7.13 -3.68
C ILE A 107 19.05 -7.28 -4.68
N VAL A 108 19.28 -8.05 -5.77
CA VAL A 108 18.24 -8.32 -6.79
C VAL A 108 17.03 -9.02 -6.18
N SER A 109 17.22 -10.07 -5.38
CA SER A 109 16.10 -10.79 -4.76
C SER A 109 15.32 -9.89 -3.78
N ILE A 110 16.00 -9.07 -2.96
CA ILE A 110 15.33 -8.11 -2.06
C ILE A 110 14.54 -7.09 -2.87
N ALA A 111 15.13 -6.52 -3.91
CA ALA A 111 14.46 -5.55 -4.76
C ALA A 111 13.20 -6.13 -5.44
N LEU A 112 13.28 -7.38 -5.94
CA LEU A 112 12.13 -8.05 -6.55
C LEU A 112 11.02 -8.34 -5.54
N ILE A 113 11.36 -8.78 -4.32
CA ILE A 113 10.38 -9.02 -3.25
C ILE A 113 9.70 -7.71 -2.85
N ALA A 114 10.47 -6.66 -2.55
CA ALA A 114 9.95 -5.35 -2.18
C ALA A 114 9.10 -4.72 -3.31
N LEU A 115 9.54 -4.87 -4.57
CA LEU A 115 8.79 -4.37 -5.73
C LEU A 115 7.50 -5.16 -5.94
N SER A 116 7.50 -6.48 -5.68
CA SER A 116 6.30 -7.29 -5.79
C SER A 116 5.26 -6.90 -4.74
N ALA A 117 5.67 -6.70 -3.50
CA ALA A 117 4.78 -6.20 -2.45
C ALA A 117 4.23 -4.82 -2.82
N ALA A 118 5.10 -3.86 -3.14
CA ALA A 118 4.69 -2.49 -3.47
C ALA A 118 3.73 -2.43 -4.67
N ILE A 119 4.01 -3.13 -5.77
CA ILE A 119 3.13 -3.13 -6.94
C ILE A 119 1.81 -3.82 -6.62
N CYS A 120 1.85 -5.07 -6.14
CA CYS A 120 0.64 -5.85 -5.93
C CYS A 120 -0.27 -5.19 -4.88
N GLU A 121 0.28 -4.78 -3.75
CA GLU A 121 -0.51 -4.21 -2.67
C GLU A 121 -1.05 -2.81 -3.01
N GLU A 122 -0.28 -1.96 -3.71
CA GLU A 122 -0.83 -0.67 -4.14
C GLU A 122 -1.92 -0.82 -5.21
N PHE A 123 -1.80 -1.76 -6.14
CA PHE A 123 -2.89 -2.04 -7.08
C PHE A 123 -4.11 -2.61 -6.37
N LEU A 124 -3.95 -3.54 -5.44
CA LEU A 124 -5.05 -4.14 -4.68
C LEU A 124 -5.74 -3.09 -3.80
N PHE A 125 -5.01 -2.45 -2.90
CA PHE A 125 -5.60 -1.59 -1.87
C PHE A 125 -5.87 -0.16 -2.36
N ARG A 126 -4.95 0.48 -3.11
CA ARG A 126 -5.09 1.88 -3.57
C ARG A 126 -5.62 1.96 -5.00
N GLY A 127 -5.49 0.90 -5.78
CA GLY A 127 -6.11 0.77 -7.09
C GLY A 127 -7.56 0.32 -6.98
N ILE A 128 -7.75 -1.00 -6.85
CA ILE A 128 -9.06 -1.64 -7.00
C ILE A 128 -9.97 -1.38 -5.81
N LEU A 129 -9.50 -1.71 -4.61
CA LEU A 129 -10.30 -1.62 -3.39
C LEU A 129 -10.73 -0.17 -3.11
N PHE A 130 -9.81 0.79 -3.30
CA PHE A 130 -10.10 2.21 -3.17
C PHE A 130 -11.20 2.65 -4.14
N ASN A 131 -11.14 2.21 -5.40
CA ASN A 131 -12.17 2.53 -6.40
C ASN A 131 -13.51 1.88 -6.05
N ILE A 132 -13.51 0.62 -5.59
CA ILE A 132 -14.72 -0.09 -5.14
C ILE A 132 -15.43 0.74 -4.04
N PHE A 133 -14.70 1.14 -2.99
CA PHE A 133 -15.29 1.90 -1.89
C PHE A 133 -15.68 3.31 -2.29
N THR A 134 -14.92 3.98 -3.14
CA THR A 134 -15.30 5.31 -3.67
C THR A 134 -16.64 5.23 -4.42
N VAL A 135 -16.87 4.18 -5.21
CA VAL A 135 -18.15 3.96 -5.92
C VAL A 135 -19.26 3.52 -4.95
N ALA A 136 -18.97 2.61 -4.03
CA ALA A 136 -19.94 2.11 -3.06
C ALA A 136 -20.45 3.23 -2.13
N LEU A 137 -19.55 4.09 -1.69
CA LEU A 137 -19.83 5.20 -0.77
C LEU A 137 -20.20 6.52 -1.48
N ARG A 138 -20.45 6.52 -2.80
CA ARG A 138 -20.68 7.74 -3.60
C ARG A 138 -21.79 8.66 -3.09
N LYS A 139 -22.77 8.12 -2.34
CA LYS A 139 -23.86 8.88 -1.72
C LYS A 139 -23.45 9.52 -0.38
N ASN A 140 -22.34 9.12 0.20
CA ASN A 140 -21.84 9.67 1.45
C ASN A 140 -21.01 10.92 1.15
N LYS A 141 -21.35 12.04 1.81
CA LYS A 141 -20.59 13.31 1.68
C LYS A 141 -19.11 13.19 2.10
N TYR A 142 -18.77 12.18 2.91
CA TYR A 142 -17.40 11.88 3.35
C TYR A 142 -16.84 10.62 2.69
N ASN A 143 -17.24 10.34 1.45
CA ASN A 143 -16.86 9.10 0.73
C ASN A 143 -15.35 8.90 0.64
N ILE A 144 -14.57 9.92 0.28
CA ILE A 144 -13.10 9.83 0.17
C ILE A 144 -12.45 9.57 1.53
N PHE A 145 -12.93 10.23 2.58
CA PHE A 145 -12.46 9.99 3.94
C PHE A 145 -12.70 8.54 4.36
N TRP A 146 -13.93 8.05 4.26
CA TRP A 146 -14.27 6.68 4.65
C TRP A 146 -13.60 5.63 3.78
N THR A 147 -13.46 5.89 2.47
CA THR A 147 -12.68 5.02 1.57
C THR A 147 -11.24 4.88 2.06
N SER A 148 -10.58 5.99 2.41
CA SER A 148 -9.22 5.97 2.95
C SER A 148 -9.13 5.19 4.26
N VAL A 149 -10.08 5.41 5.18
CA VAL A 149 -10.12 4.69 6.46
C VAL A 149 -10.27 3.19 6.25
N ILE A 150 -11.27 2.77 5.48
CA ILE A 150 -11.55 1.36 5.24
C ILE A 150 -10.36 0.68 4.54
N CYS A 151 -9.81 1.27 3.48
CA CYS A 151 -8.68 0.69 2.77
C CYS A 151 -7.43 0.59 3.65
N SER A 152 -7.17 1.58 4.51
CA SER A 152 -6.01 1.56 5.41
C SER A 152 -6.15 0.52 6.53
N VAL A 153 -7.36 0.38 7.10
CA VAL A 153 -7.65 -0.65 8.11
C VAL A 153 -7.54 -2.05 7.49
N LEU A 154 -8.15 -2.26 6.32
CA LEU A 154 -8.06 -3.55 5.62
C LEU A 154 -6.62 -3.88 5.24
N PHE A 155 -5.82 -2.89 4.83
CA PHE A 155 -4.41 -3.08 4.54
C PHE A 155 -3.62 -3.53 5.78
N GLY A 156 -3.86 -2.92 6.94
CA GLY A 156 -3.27 -3.39 8.19
C GLY A 156 -3.72 -4.81 8.55
N LEU A 157 -5.02 -5.07 8.52
CA LEU A 157 -5.60 -6.38 8.85
C LEU A 157 -5.15 -7.50 7.89
N PHE A 158 -4.83 -7.16 6.65
CA PHE A 158 -4.26 -8.10 5.68
C PHE A 158 -2.99 -8.79 6.20
N HIS A 159 -2.21 -8.11 7.04
CA HIS A 159 -0.99 -8.67 7.66
C HIS A 159 -1.27 -9.70 8.77
N LEU A 160 -2.54 -9.94 9.14
CA LEU A 160 -2.89 -11.05 10.06
C LEU A 160 -2.42 -12.42 9.54
N ILE A 161 -2.30 -12.56 8.21
CA ILE A 161 -1.78 -13.80 7.60
C ILE A 161 -0.36 -14.14 8.10
N ASN A 162 0.40 -13.15 8.54
CA ASN A 162 1.76 -13.35 9.04
C ASN A 162 1.80 -14.07 10.38
N LEU A 163 0.65 -14.23 11.08
CA LEU A 163 0.55 -15.10 12.27
C LEU A 163 0.97 -16.55 12.02
N PHE A 164 0.88 -17.01 10.77
CA PHE A 164 1.37 -18.34 10.39
C PHE A 164 2.90 -18.43 10.35
N HIS A 165 3.62 -17.31 10.40
CA HIS A 165 5.06 -17.24 10.16
C HIS A 165 5.84 -16.44 11.20
N GLN A 166 5.15 -15.66 12.05
CA GLN A 166 5.78 -14.81 13.06
C GLN A 166 4.97 -14.71 14.36
N PRO A 167 5.59 -14.31 15.49
CA PRO A 167 4.92 -14.15 16.77
C PRO A 167 3.77 -13.12 16.72
N LEU A 168 2.75 -13.33 17.55
CA LEU A 168 1.59 -12.42 17.67
C LEU A 168 2.01 -10.97 17.94
N VAL A 169 2.98 -10.75 18.84
CA VAL A 169 3.48 -9.41 19.19
C VAL A 169 4.03 -8.68 17.96
N SER A 170 4.84 -9.37 17.15
CA SER A 170 5.40 -8.82 15.91
C SER A 170 4.31 -8.55 14.88
N THR A 171 3.31 -9.44 14.77
CA THR A 171 2.17 -9.27 13.86
C THR A 171 1.32 -8.05 14.24
N ILE A 172 1.02 -7.87 15.53
CA ILE A 172 0.28 -6.68 16.00
C ILE A 172 1.05 -5.40 15.69
N GLY A 173 2.37 -5.38 15.97
CA GLY A 173 3.22 -4.24 15.62
C GLY A 173 3.19 -3.93 14.12
N GLN A 174 3.26 -4.96 13.28
CA GLN A 174 3.17 -4.83 11.83
C GLN A 174 1.79 -4.33 11.37
N ILE A 175 0.70 -4.79 11.97
CA ILE A 175 -0.65 -4.30 11.66
C ILE A 175 -0.77 -2.81 11.94
N ILE A 176 -0.32 -2.34 13.12
CA ILE A 176 -0.36 -0.92 13.49
C ILE A 176 0.47 -0.09 12.52
N PHE A 177 1.67 -0.53 12.21
CA PHE A 177 2.55 0.11 11.22
C PHE A 177 1.91 0.16 9.83
N ALA A 178 1.41 -0.98 9.34
CA ALA A 178 0.80 -1.09 8.01
C ALA A 178 -0.48 -0.23 7.90
N MET A 179 -1.30 -0.13 8.96
CA MET A 179 -2.43 0.80 8.98
C MET A 179 -1.98 2.25 8.81
N ALA A 180 -0.94 2.67 9.54
CA ALA A 180 -0.41 4.04 9.43
C ALA A 180 0.18 4.31 8.02
N LEU A 181 0.96 3.37 7.49
CA LEU A 181 1.44 3.43 6.11
C LEU A 181 0.26 3.46 5.12
N GLY A 182 -0.79 2.70 5.41
CA GLY A 182 -2.04 2.70 4.66
C GLY A 182 -2.65 4.09 4.53
N PHE A 183 -2.74 4.83 5.62
CA PHE A 183 -3.24 6.22 5.63
C PHE A 183 -2.32 7.16 4.87
N ILE A 184 -0.99 7.06 5.04
CA ILE A 184 0.01 7.85 4.33
C ILE A 184 -0.15 7.67 2.82
N LEU A 185 -0.19 6.43 2.34
CA LEU A 185 -0.28 6.10 0.93
C LEU A 185 -1.66 6.43 0.33
N SER A 186 -2.74 6.30 1.09
CA SER A 186 -4.08 6.72 0.68
C SER A 186 -4.16 8.24 0.46
N TYR A 187 -3.54 9.03 1.35
CA TYR A 187 -3.48 10.48 1.16
C TYR A 187 -2.59 10.87 -0.03
N LEU A 188 -1.45 10.18 -0.21
CA LEU A 188 -0.59 10.37 -1.38
C LEU A 188 -1.33 10.08 -2.69
N ARG A 189 -2.14 9.00 -2.73
CA ARG A 189 -2.99 8.68 -3.87
C ARG A 189 -4.00 9.81 -4.18
N ILE A 190 -4.63 10.37 -3.17
CA ILE A 190 -5.58 11.49 -3.31
C ILE A 190 -4.87 12.73 -3.87
N LEU A 191 -3.69 13.06 -3.35
CA LEU A 191 -2.94 14.24 -3.76
C LEU A 191 -2.34 14.11 -5.16
N SER A 192 -1.72 12.96 -5.46
CA SER A 192 -1.09 12.67 -6.75
C SER A 192 -2.10 12.30 -7.84
N ASN A 193 -3.33 11.96 -7.44
CA ASN A 193 -4.36 11.42 -8.32
C ASN A 193 -3.90 10.17 -9.10
N GLY A 194 -3.06 9.34 -8.49
CA GLY A 194 -2.48 8.14 -9.08
C GLY A 194 -1.84 7.22 -8.05
N ILE A 195 -1.32 6.06 -8.47
CA ILE A 195 -0.71 5.06 -7.57
C ILE A 195 0.83 5.01 -7.64
N ILE A 196 1.44 5.59 -8.67
CA ILE A 196 2.88 5.44 -8.95
C ILE A 196 3.73 5.94 -7.77
N PHE A 197 3.42 7.10 -7.22
CA PHE A 197 4.15 7.63 -6.06
C PHE A 197 3.97 6.75 -4.82
N GLY A 198 2.78 6.14 -4.65
CA GLY A 198 2.52 5.15 -3.61
C GLY A 198 3.42 3.93 -3.76
N ILE A 199 3.53 3.38 -4.96
CA ILE A 199 4.41 2.24 -5.28
C ILE A 199 5.88 2.58 -4.96
N ILE A 200 6.35 3.77 -5.34
CA ILE A 200 7.74 4.18 -5.06
C ILE A 200 8.00 4.29 -3.56
N VAL A 201 7.12 4.95 -2.81
CA VAL A 201 7.28 5.12 -1.35
C VAL A 201 7.19 3.77 -0.64
N HIS A 202 6.25 2.92 -1.02
CA HIS A 202 6.09 1.57 -0.48
C HIS A 202 7.32 0.70 -0.76
N PHE A 203 7.80 0.68 -2.01
CA PHE A 203 9.01 -0.01 -2.38
C PHE A 203 10.22 0.40 -1.52
N LEU A 204 10.43 1.71 -1.34
CA LEU A 204 11.51 2.23 -0.49
C LEU A 204 11.35 1.81 0.98
N GLN A 205 10.11 1.71 1.46
CA GLN A 205 9.82 1.22 2.80
C GLN A 205 10.19 -0.24 2.98
N ASP A 206 9.92 -1.08 1.98
CA ASP A 206 10.12 -2.53 2.05
C ASP A 206 11.51 -2.98 1.59
N CYS A 207 12.27 -2.14 0.90
CA CYS A 207 13.60 -2.45 0.40
C CYS A 207 14.63 -2.47 1.54
N SER A 208 14.52 -3.44 2.45
CA SER A 208 15.36 -3.58 3.64
C SER A 208 16.05 -4.94 3.71
N PRO A 209 17.22 -5.06 4.38
CA PRO A 209 17.91 -6.34 4.57
C PRO A 209 17.06 -7.38 5.30
N GLN A 210 16.11 -6.94 6.13
CA GLN A 210 15.24 -7.81 6.93
C GLN A 210 14.22 -8.56 6.08
N VAL A 211 13.84 -8.03 4.90
CA VAL A 211 12.94 -8.70 3.96
C VAL A 211 13.50 -10.06 3.49
N ALA A 212 14.82 -10.20 3.45
CA ALA A 212 15.47 -11.45 3.09
C ALA A 212 15.82 -12.33 4.30
N SER A 213 15.61 -11.86 5.53
CA SER A 213 15.88 -12.60 6.76
C SER A 213 14.57 -13.02 7.41
N SER A 214 14.49 -14.31 7.81
CA SER A 214 13.37 -14.83 8.60
C SER A 214 13.38 -14.33 10.06
N ASN A 215 14.36 -13.52 10.45
CA ASN A 215 14.46 -12.93 11.79
C ASN A 215 13.57 -11.68 11.89
N THR A 216 12.31 -11.90 12.23
CA THR A 216 11.45 -10.84 12.76
C THR A 216 11.89 -10.59 14.20
N GLY A 217 12.68 -9.52 14.42
CA GLY A 217 13.00 -9.06 15.77
C GLY A 217 11.73 -8.78 16.58
N ASN A 218 11.81 -8.91 17.90
CA ASN A 218 10.69 -8.55 18.77
C ASN A 218 10.34 -7.06 18.58
N SER A 219 9.19 -6.81 17.97
CA SER A 219 8.67 -5.44 17.83
C SER A 219 8.32 -4.89 19.19
N ASN A 220 8.88 -3.74 19.55
CA ASN A 220 8.43 -3.01 20.73
C ASN A 220 7.07 -2.35 20.43
N ILE A 221 5.98 -3.04 20.80
CA ILE A 221 4.61 -2.57 20.56
C ILE A 221 4.38 -1.17 21.14
N ALA A 222 4.92 -0.88 22.32
CA ALA A 222 4.75 0.43 22.94
C ALA A 222 5.34 1.54 22.07
N PHE A 223 6.56 1.33 21.56
CA PHE A 223 7.21 2.27 20.64
C PHE A 223 6.43 2.40 19.31
N VAL A 224 6.08 1.27 18.70
CA VAL A 224 5.31 1.24 17.44
C VAL A 224 3.99 1.99 17.60
N SER A 225 3.25 1.73 18.70
CA SER A 225 1.97 2.39 18.98
C SER A 225 2.16 3.89 19.23
N ALA A 226 3.17 4.28 20.02
CA ALA A 226 3.45 5.67 20.34
C ALA A 226 3.80 6.53 19.11
N VAL A 227 4.40 5.92 18.07
CA VAL A 227 4.75 6.61 16.82
C VAL A 227 3.60 6.57 15.82
N TYR A 228 3.06 5.37 15.52
CA TYR A 228 2.19 5.19 14.37
C TYR A 228 0.71 5.47 14.62
N ILE A 229 0.23 5.43 15.87
CA ILE A 229 -1.14 5.86 16.20
C ILE A 229 -1.30 7.39 15.98
N PRO A 230 -0.41 8.27 16.51
CA PRO A 230 -0.48 9.70 16.21
C PRO A 230 -0.36 10.01 14.72
N VAL A 231 0.50 9.30 13.97
CA VAL A 231 0.61 9.44 12.51
C VAL A 231 -0.73 9.11 11.85
N SER A 232 -1.37 8.00 12.21
CA SER A 232 -2.67 7.60 11.67
C SER A 232 -3.74 8.66 11.95
N ILE A 233 -3.81 9.20 13.15
CA ILE A 233 -4.75 10.26 13.54
C ILE A 233 -4.50 11.52 12.70
N PHE A 234 -3.24 11.94 12.56
CA PHE A 234 -2.87 13.10 11.73
C PHE A 234 -3.31 12.91 10.28
N MET A 235 -3.09 11.74 9.71
CA MET A 235 -3.49 11.42 8.33
C MET A 235 -5.02 11.38 8.15
N MET A 236 -5.74 10.86 9.14
CA MET A 236 -7.21 10.94 9.15
C MET A 236 -7.70 12.38 9.14
N ILE A 237 -7.09 13.27 9.94
CA ILE A 237 -7.42 14.70 9.95
C ILE A 237 -7.15 15.32 8.58
N CYS A 238 -5.99 15.07 7.98
CA CYS A 238 -5.64 15.56 6.64
C CYS A 238 -6.68 15.13 5.59
N THR A 239 -7.03 13.84 5.58
CA THR A 239 -8.00 13.28 4.63
C THR A 239 -9.41 13.81 4.88
N TYR A 240 -9.82 13.94 6.15
CA TYR A 240 -11.12 14.53 6.51
C TYR A 240 -11.25 15.97 6.03
N LEU A 241 -10.25 16.81 6.29
CA LEU A 241 -10.26 18.21 5.88
C LEU A 241 -10.17 18.37 4.36
N PHE A 242 -9.42 17.49 3.68
CA PHE A 242 -9.42 17.42 2.23
C PHE A 242 -10.82 17.06 1.71
N ASN A 243 -11.47 16.02 2.25
CA ASN A 243 -12.83 15.65 1.83
C ASN A 243 -13.85 16.75 2.13
N ARG A 244 -13.76 17.42 3.29
CA ARG A 244 -14.66 18.50 3.67
C ARG A 244 -14.64 19.67 2.66
N GLN A 245 -13.48 19.98 2.08
CA GLN A 245 -13.39 21.02 1.07
C GLN A 245 -14.04 20.64 -0.26
N LEU A 246 -14.11 19.33 -0.61
CA LEU A 246 -14.81 18.88 -1.83
C LEU A 246 -16.30 19.18 -1.76
N ASN A 247 -16.89 19.17 -0.56
CA ASN A 247 -18.31 19.39 -0.32
C ASN A 247 -18.68 20.88 -0.20
N LYS A 248 -17.72 21.81 -0.24
CA LYS A 248 -17.98 23.25 -0.16
C LYS A 248 -18.06 23.91 -1.54
N LYS A 249 -18.00 23.10 -2.59
CA LYS A 249 -18.21 23.52 -3.99
C LYS A 249 -19.58 23.08 -4.47
#